data_68b7220b2b35089d3e8b872bf6f29557
#
_entry.id   68b7220b2b35089d3e8b872bf6f29557
#
_cell.length_a   1.000
_cell.length_b   1.000
_cell.length_c   1.000
_cell.angle_alpha   90.00
_cell.angle_beta   90.00
_cell.angle_gamma   90.00
#
_symmetry.space_group_name_H-M   'P 1'
#
loop_
_entity.id
_entity.type
_entity.pdbx_description
1 polymer ?
#
loop_
_entity_poly.entity_id
_entity_poly.type
_entity_poly.pdbx_seq_one_letter_code
_entity_poly.pdbx_strand_id
1 'polypeptide(L)'
;VAKKIGFIYLNNEELKDVPKAIEWYEKGLNLGESALNFDMAYLYLNDRFVPHDYEKGLFYLANGVKANDPHCLYLQARIYEMGLYGIAPDNAKYIHFLKRAAKLGQDDALLDLGYYYFGKNDYDKALDCFAECEIDDARLYWSIAIICETKKQDYKNALRYYQLSMEMGYPDAIERIAEAYLGDELGLGKDEQMALKLFKKAAKLGDSSAQYNLGMGYACGYYGLTANRENAIYWLKKSANRQNPMACLQMGLYYFYTVKTESAYKKALKLFTNAYNLGEEEAIINIGLCYLQGKGVKENKKEAVKCFKTAVKNCNSGVAYHNLGICYENGFGVKQDYKKAIEMYGQAVENGESAGLAAIKNIYAKMNEHNNLDK
;
A
#
# COMPACT_ATOMS: atom_id res chain seq x y z
N VAL A 1 -39.99 20.77 -9.04
CA VAL A 1 -40.07 22.17 -8.56
C VAL A 1 -39.75 22.23 -7.08
N ALA A 2 -40.32 21.37 -6.26
CA ALA A 2 -40.15 21.35 -4.80
C ALA A 2 -38.66 21.21 -4.42
N LYS A 3 -37.92 20.34 -5.10
CA LYS A 3 -36.44 20.14 -4.90
C LYS A 3 -35.69 21.48 -5.04
N LYS A 4 -35.94 22.25 -6.10
CA LYS A 4 -35.23 23.51 -6.35
C LYS A 4 -35.53 24.56 -5.27
N ILE A 5 -36.78 24.66 -4.85
CA ILE A 5 -37.20 25.63 -3.83
C ILE A 5 -36.62 25.25 -2.48
N GLY A 6 -36.70 23.98 -2.06
CA GLY A 6 -36.12 23.50 -0.82
C GLY A 6 -34.61 23.71 -0.79
N PHE A 7 -33.91 23.42 -1.91
CA PHE A 7 -32.48 23.65 -2.03
C PHE A 7 -32.07 25.13 -1.86
N ILE A 8 -32.87 26.06 -2.41
CA ILE A 8 -32.66 27.50 -2.23
C ILE A 8 -32.78 27.88 -0.74
N TYR A 9 -33.83 27.41 -0.04
CA TYR A 9 -33.98 27.68 1.39
C TYR A 9 -32.87 27.07 2.26
N LEU A 10 -32.15 26.01 1.80
CA LEU A 10 -31.04 25.45 2.53
C LEU A 10 -29.71 26.20 2.30
N ASN A 11 -29.47 26.71 1.10
CA ASN A 11 -28.12 27.12 0.66
C ASN A 11 -27.98 28.62 0.33
N ASN A 12 -29.10 29.39 0.18
CA ASN A 12 -29.02 30.82 -0.06
C ASN A 12 -28.94 31.57 1.28
N GLU A 13 -27.86 32.33 1.49
CA GLU A 13 -27.60 33.02 2.77
C GLU A 13 -28.68 34.00 3.18
N GLU A 14 -29.34 34.69 2.22
CA GLU A 14 -30.36 35.66 2.47
C GLU A 14 -31.76 35.04 2.74
N LEU A 15 -32.03 33.87 2.16
CA LEU A 15 -33.31 33.18 2.21
C LEU A 15 -33.32 31.95 3.11
N LYS A 16 -32.20 31.68 3.82
CA LYS A 16 -32.01 30.47 4.60
C LYS A 16 -33.11 30.24 5.64
N ASP A 17 -33.91 29.21 5.38
CA ASP A 17 -35.02 28.79 6.24
C ASP A 17 -35.16 27.26 6.15
N VAL A 18 -34.48 26.56 7.06
CA VAL A 18 -34.44 25.09 7.06
C VAL A 18 -35.82 24.46 7.25
N PRO A 19 -36.69 24.93 8.16
CA PRO A 19 -38.09 24.46 8.26
C PRO A 19 -38.86 24.56 6.96
N LYS A 20 -38.78 25.68 6.24
CA LYS A 20 -39.41 25.80 4.92
C LYS A 20 -38.84 24.89 3.87
N ALA A 21 -37.52 24.64 3.89
CA ALA A 21 -36.92 23.68 2.99
C ALA A 21 -37.52 22.27 3.19
N ILE A 22 -37.65 21.85 4.45
CA ILE A 22 -38.25 20.55 4.81
C ILE A 22 -39.73 20.51 4.33
N GLU A 23 -40.51 21.55 4.59
CA GLU A 23 -41.89 21.64 4.14
C GLU A 23 -42.03 21.48 2.62
N TRP A 24 -41.13 22.12 1.84
CA TRP A 24 -41.13 21.96 0.39
C TRP A 24 -40.71 20.56 -0.06
N TYR A 25 -39.75 19.92 0.61
CA TYR A 25 -39.38 18.55 0.31
C TYR A 25 -40.51 17.56 0.63
N GLU A 26 -41.23 17.73 1.76
CA GLU A 26 -42.39 16.92 2.10
C GLU A 26 -43.55 17.11 1.10
N LYS A 27 -43.80 18.34 0.66
CA LYS A 27 -44.78 18.61 -0.41
C LYS A 27 -44.39 17.90 -1.71
N GLY A 28 -43.12 17.92 -2.09
CA GLY A 28 -42.65 17.21 -3.27
C GLY A 28 -42.79 15.70 -3.16
N LEU A 29 -42.47 15.11 -2.01
CA LEU A 29 -42.70 13.68 -1.73
C LEU A 29 -44.16 13.29 -1.84
N ASN A 30 -45.06 14.10 -1.28
CA ASN A 30 -46.54 13.91 -1.36
C ASN A 30 -47.06 14.00 -2.80
N LEU A 31 -46.36 14.72 -3.68
CA LEU A 31 -46.63 14.81 -5.12
C LEU A 31 -45.94 13.72 -5.95
N GLY A 32 -45.27 12.80 -5.29
CA GLY A 32 -44.61 11.67 -5.96
C GLY A 32 -43.15 11.90 -6.43
N GLU A 33 -42.51 13.03 -6.05
CA GLU A 33 -41.08 13.28 -6.35
C GLU A 33 -40.19 12.40 -5.46
N SER A 34 -40.10 11.09 -5.74
CA SER A 34 -39.43 10.10 -4.91
C SER A 34 -37.90 10.37 -4.71
N ALA A 35 -37.28 11.08 -5.63
CA ALA A 35 -35.87 11.50 -5.53
C ALA A 35 -35.58 12.40 -4.31
N LEU A 36 -36.61 13.07 -3.76
CA LEU A 36 -36.48 13.87 -2.54
C LEU A 36 -36.25 13.04 -1.27
N ASN A 37 -36.43 11.71 -1.33
CA ASN A 37 -36.07 10.82 -0.23
C ASN A 37 -34.55 10.88 0.05
N PHE A 38 -33.73 11.02 -0.97
CA PHE A 38 -32.29 11.19 -0.78
C PHE A 38 -31.97 12.51 -0.06
N ASP A 39 -32.57 13.62 -0.52
CA ASP A 39 -32.33 14.93 0.08
C ASP A 39 -32.79 14.97 1.56
N MET A 40 -33.93 14.35 1.89
CA MET A 40 -34.42 14.22 3.27
C MET A 40 -33.55 13.29 4.12
N ALA A 41 -33.16 12.15 3.59
CA ALA A 41 -32.27 11.23 4.28
C ALA A 41 -30.94 11.91 4.61
N TYR A 42 -30.33 12.57 3.63
CA TYR A 42 -29.07 13.30 3.81
C TYR A 42 -29.18 14.41 4.86
N LEU A 43 -30.28 15.15 4.86
CA LEU A 43 -30.54 16.23 5.81
C LEU A 43 -30.59 15.75 7.26
N TYR A 44 -31.24 14.59 7.52
CA TYR A 44 -31.37 14.06 8.88
C TYR A 44 -30.19 13.15 9.31
N LEU A 45 -29.41 12.64 8.39
CA LEU A 45 -28.26 11.78 8.70
C LEU A 45 -26.98 12.58 8.99
N ASN A 46 -26.94 13.89 8.68
CA ASN A 46 -25.78 14.69 8.98
C ASN A 46 -26.15 16.03 9.65
N ASP A 47 -25.27 16.52 10.54
CA ASP A 47 -25.49 17.68 11.41
C ASP A 47 -25.36 19.04 10.72
N ARG A 48 -25.38 19.10 9.38
CA ARG A 48 -25.08 20.35 8.66
C ARG A 48 -26.18 21.42 8.79
N PHE A 49 -27.43 20.98 8.74
CA PHE A 49 -28.59 21.89 8.66
C PHE A 49 -29.54 21.74 9.85
N VAL A 50 -29.73 20.53 10.34
CA VAL A 50 -30.52 20.20 11.52
C VAL A 50 -29.72 19.25 12.41
N PRO A 51 -29.97 19.18 13.72
CA PRO A 51 -29.49 18.11 14.56
C PRO A 51 -29.88 16.76 13.94
N HIS A 52 -28.95 15.80 13.93
CA HIS A 52 -29.23 14.49 13.34
C HIS A 52 -30.44 13.79 13.98
N ASP A 53 -31.21 13.15 13.14
CA ASP A 53 -32.29 12.24 13.54
C ASP A 53 -32.15 10.97 12.68
N TYR A 54 -31.35 10.03 13.19
CA TYR A 54 -31.04 8.82 12.44
C TYR A 54 -32.26 7.98 12.11
N GLU A 55 -33.31 8.00 12.96
CA GLU A 55 -34.52 7.25 12.71
C GLU A 55 -35.28 7.81 11.49
N LYS A 56 -35.47 9.12 11.45
CA LYS A 56 -36.05 9.79 10.28
C LYS A 56 -35.18 9.67 9.04
N GLY A 57 -33.87 9.87 9.18
CA GLY A 57 -32.95 9.74 8.07
C GLY A 57 -33.02 8.37 7.43
N LEU A 58 -32.95 7.29 8.24
CA LEU A 58 -33.06 5.92 7.77
C LEU A 58 -34.46 5.59 7.21
N PHE A 59 -35.53 6.19 7.73
CA PHE A 59 -36.87 6.04 7.18
C PHE A 59 -36.96 6.58 5.75
N TYR A 60 -36.48 7.80 5.50
CA TYR A 60 -36.48 8.37 4.14
C TYR A 60 -35.56 7.57 3.22
N LEU A 61 -34.36 7.16 3.70
CA LEU A 61 -33.45 6.32 2.95
C LEU A 61 -34.15 5.01 2.51
N ALA A 62 -34.84 4.33 3.42
CA ALA A 62 -35.56 3.10 3.10
C ALA A 62 -36.63 3.30 2.03
N ASN A 63 -37.36 4.45 2.06
CA ASN A 63 -38.34 4.79 1.03
C ASN A 63 -37.66 5.02 -0.34
N GLY A 64 -36.54 5.72 -0.38
CA GLY A 64 -35.78 5.93 -1.60
C GLY A 64 -35.21 4.62 -2.17
N VAL A 65 -34.71 3.73 -1.31
CA VAL A 65 -34.26 2.38 -1.69
C VAL A 65 -35.39 1.53 -2.29
N LYS A 66 -36.62 1.61 -1.72
CA LYS A 66 -37.81 0.96 -2.29
C LYS A 66 -38.18 1.54 -3.66
N ALA A 67 -38.03 2.83 -3.84
CA ALA A 67 -38.26 3.53 -5.11
C ALA A 67 -37.14 3.28 -6.15
N ASN A 68 -36.11 2.50 -5.83
CA ASN A 68 -34.90 2.30 -6.64
C ASN A 68 -34.19 3.62 -7.00
N ASP A 69 -34.19 4.60 -6.10
CA ASP A 69 -33.40 5.81 -6.32
C ASP A 69 -31.89 5.50 -6.25
N PRO A 70 -31.10 5.81 -7.31
CA PRO A 70 -29.70 5.42 -7.39
C PRO A 70 -28.82 6.05 -6.29
N HIS A 71 -29.11 7.29 -5.87
CA HIS A 71 -28.39 7.96 -4.79
C HIS A 71 -28.69 7.34 -3.42
N CYS A 72 -29.96 6.97 -3.18
CA CYS A 72 -30.33 6.25 -1.96
C CYS A 72 -29.72 4.86 -1.90
N LEU A 73 -29.66 4.14 -3.02
CA LEU A 73 -28.99 2.84 -3.11
C LEU A 73 -27.49 2.95 -2.82
N TYR A 74 -26.83 3.96 -3.37
CA TYR A 74 -25.42 4.22 -3.10
C TYR A 74 -25.17 4.61 -1.63
N LEU A 75 -25.99 5.51 -1.07
CA LEU A 75 -25.89 5.86 0.35
C LEU A 75 -26.09 4.64 1.25
N GLN A 76 -27.06 3.77 0.94
CA GLN A 76 -27.27 2.51 1.66
C GLN A 76 -26.05 1.58 1.57
N ALA A 77 -25.40 1.50 0.40
CA ALA A 77 -24.15 0.77 0.23
C ALA A 77 -23.06 1.33 1.17
N ARG A 78 -22.83 2.64 1.16
CA ARG A 78 -21.81 3.30 2.01
C ARG A 78 -22.09 3.09 3.51
N ILE A 79 -23.34 3.03 3.93
CA ILE A 79 -23.70 2.72 5.32
C ILE A 79 -23.23 1.31 5.71
N TYR A 80 -23.46 0.31 4.83
CA TYR A 80 -22.98 -1.06 5.08
C TYR A 80 -21.46 -1.21 4.96
N GLU A 81 -20.80 -0.39 4.16
CA GLU A 81 -19.32 -0.41 4.09
C GLU A 81 -18.69 0.08 5.39
N MET A 82 -19.15 1.22 5.89
CA MET A 82 -18.54 1.92 7.02
C MET A 82 -19.08 1.52 8.38
N GLY A 83 -20.25 0.89 8.44
CA GLY A 83 -20.94 0.61 9.70
C GLY A 83 -21.45 1.88 10.36
N LEU A 84 -22.28 2.68 9.66
CA LEU A 84 -22.79 3.96 10.16
C LEU A 84 -24.18 3.83 10.80
N TYR A 85 -24.55 4.80 11.62
CA TYR A 85 -25.89 4.99 12.20
C TYR A 85 -26.40 3.77 12.98
N GLY A 86 -25.50 3.07 13.69
CA GLY A 86 -25.85 1.86 14.45
C GLY A 86 -26.01 0.58 13.62
N ILE A 87 -25.75 0.65 12.31
CA ILE A 87 -25.79 -0.51 11.41
C ILE A 87 -24.37 -1.08 11.32
N ALA A 88 -24.22 -2.38 11.62
CA ALA A 88 -22.94 -3.06 11.51
C ALA A 88 -22.44 -3.16 10.04
N PRO A 89 -21.12 -3.10 9.78
CA PRO A 89 -20.56 -3.31 8.46
C PRO A 89 -20.99 -4.67 7.89
N ASP A 90 -21.36 -4.70 6.61
CA ASP A 90 -21.77 -5.91 5.91
C ASP A 90 -21.34 -5.82 4.44
N ASN A 91 -20.21 -6.46 4.11
CA ASN A 91 -19.63 -6.40 2.77
C ASN A 91 -20.54 -7.03 1.69
N ALA A 92 -21.35 -8.04 2.03
CA ALA A 92 -22.27 -8.65 1.07
C ALA A 92 -23.40 -7.68 0.69
N LYS A 93 -23.96 -6.98 1.69
CA LYS A 93 -24.97 -5.95 1.46
C LYS A 93 -24.38 -4.72 0.77
N TYR A 94 -23.18 -4.30 1.15
CA TYR A 94 -22.44 -3.24 0.45
C TYR A 94 -22.42 -3.51 -1.06
N ILE A 95 -21.87 -4.65 -1.47
CA ILE A 95 -21.75 -5.02 -2.89
C ILE A 95 -23.13 -5.18 -3.55
N HIS A 96 -24.13 -5.70 -2.84
CA HIS A 96 -25.48 -5.83 -3.37
C HIS A 96 -26.08 -4.47 -3.76
N PHE A 97 -26.04 -3.50 -2.83
CA PHE A 97 -26.58 -2.16 -3.07
C PHE A 97 -25.75 -1.37 -4.07
N LEU A 98 -24.41 -1.53 -4.04
CA LEU A 98 -23.49 -0.91 -4.98
C LEU A 98 -23.81 -1.33 -6.42
N LYS A 99 -23.98 -2.65 -6.67
CA LYS A 99 -24.37 -3.16 -8.00
C LYS A 99 -25.73 -2.63 -8.47
N ARG A 100 -26.68 -2.47 -7.56
CA ARG A 100 -27.98 -1.91 -7.91
C ARG A 100 -27.89 -0.43 -8.31
N ALA A 101 -27.10 0.35 -7.57
CA ALA A 101 -26.90 1.76 -7.87
C ALA A 101 -26.13 1.94 -9.20
N ALA A 102 -25.05 1.17 -9.41
CA ALA A 102 -24.27 1.18 -10.65
C ALA A 102 -25.12 0.83 -11.88
N LYS A 103 -25.99 -0.19 -11.76
CA LYS A 103 -26.91 -0.58 -12.85
C LYS A 103 -27.87 0.54 -13.26
N LEU A 104 -28.10 1.51 -12.39
CA LEU A 104 -28.94 2.69 -12.65
C LEU A 104 -28.11 3.91 -13.07
N GLY A 105 -26.81 3.72 -13.36
CA GLY A 105 -25.93 4.77 -13.87
C GLY A 105 -25.52 5.79 -12.78
N GLN A 106 -25.42 5.36 -11.52
CA GLN A 106 -24.88 6.23 -10.48
C GLN A 106 -23.36 6.17 -10.53
N ASP A 107 -22.74 7.30 -10.89
CA ASP A 107 -21.29 7.37 -11.21
C ASP A 107 -20.38 6.96 -10.07
N ASP A 108 -20.61 7.45 -8.84
CA ASP A 108 -19.80 7.03 -7.70
C ASP A 108 -19.92 5.52 -7.44
N ALA A 109 -21.09 4.93 -7.70
CA ALA A 109 -21.28 3.49 -7.57
C ALA A 109 -20.57 2.71 -8.68
N LEU A 110 -20.54 3.22 -9.90
CA LEU A 110 -19.77 2.66 -11.01
C LEU A 110 -18.29 2.71 -10.69
N LEU A 111 -17.80 3.83 -10.19
CA LEU A 111 -16.41 4.03 -9.81
C LEU A 111 -15.98 3.05 -8.70
N ASP A 112 -16.74 3.00 -7.60
CA ASP A 112 -16.46 2.10 -6.47
C ASP A 112 -16.55 0.62 -6.88
N LEU A 113 -17.51 0.26 -7.73
CA LEU A 113 -17.67 -1.10 -8.24
C LEU A 113 -16.52 -1.48 -9.19
N GLY A 114 -16.05 -0.55 -10.01
CA GLY A 114 -14.87 -0.69 -10.85
C GLY A 114 -13.63 -0.98 -10.00
N TYR A 115 -13.40 -0.22 -8.94
CA TYR A 115 -12.29 -0.48 -8.00
C TYR A 115 -12.43 -1.80 -7.26
N TYR A 116 -13.65 -2.18 -6.88
CA TYR A 116 -13.88 -3.50 -6.28
C TYR A 116 -13.47 -4.63 -7.22
N TYR A 117 -13.87 -4.59 -8.50
CA TYR A 117 -13.49 -5.59 -9.48
C TYR A 117 -12.01 -5.54 -9.81
N PHE A 118 -11.42 -4.35 -9.91
CA PHE A 118 -9.97 -4.18 -10.07
C PHE A 118 -9.18 -4.87 -8.95
N GLY A 119 -9.57 -4.65 -7.69
CA GLY A 119 -8.95 -5.31 -6.54
C GLY A 119 -9.16 -6.83 -6.47
N LYS A 120 -10.15 -7.36 -7.21
CA LYS A 120 -10.38 -8.80 -7.39
C LYS A 120 -9.70 -9.38 -8.63
N ASN A 121 -8.95 -8.56 -9.37
CA ASN A 121 -8.35 -8.88 -10.67
C ASN A 121 -9.37 -9.28 -11.77
N ASP A 122 -10.65 -8.92 -11.60
CA ASP A 122 -11.71 -9.08 -12.62
C ASP A 122 -11.69 -7.83 -13.52
N TYR A 123 -10.64 -7.74 -14.33
CA TYR A 123 -10.33 -6.53 -15.09
C TYR A 123 -11.34 -6.20 -16.18
N ASP A 124 -12.02 -7.20 -16.75
CA ASP A 124 -13.04 -6.95 -17.76
C ASP A 124 -14.23 -6.21 -17.15
N LYS A 125 -14.76 -6.71 -16.00
CA LYS A 125 -15.83 -6.00 -15.29
C LYS A 125 -15.39 -4.64 -14.73
N ALA A 126 -14.12 -4.51 -14.32
CA ALA A 126 -13.60 -3.20 -13.91
C ALA A 126 -13.66 -2.20 -15.06
N LEU A 127 -13.21 -2.60 -16.27
CA LEU A 127 -13.25 -1.75 -17.46
C LEU A 127 -14.67 -1.40 -17.88
N ASP A 128 -15.62 -2.36 -17.81
CA ASP A 128 -17.03 -2.09 -18.09
C ASP A 128 -17.57 -0.99 -17.18
N CYS A 129 -17.31 -1.09 -15.87
CA CYS A 129 -17.73 -0.05 -14.90
C CYS A 129 -17.06 1.30 -15.18
N PHE A 130 -15.75 1.30 -15.46
CA PHE A 130 -15.00 2.54 -15.72
C PHE A 130 -15.41 3.20 -17.04
N ALA A 131 -15.83 2.43 -18.04
CA ALA A 131 -16.29 2.94 -19.33
C ALA A 131 -17.66 3.62 -19.26
N GLU A 132 -18.51 3.19 -18.33
CA GLU A 132 -19.84 3.78 -18.09
C GLU A 132 -19.80 4.97 -17.13
N CYS A 133 -18.68 5.18 -16.40
CA CYS A 133 -18.51 6.24 -15.40
C CYS A 133 -18.12 7.56 -16.09
N GLU A 134 -18.86 8.63 -15.79
CA GLU A 134 -18.60 9.98 -16.32
C GLU A 134 -17.65 10.80 -15.42
N ILE A 135 -17.17 10.25 -14.30
CA ILE A 135 -16.26 10.94 -13.39
C ILE A 135 -14.84 10.95 -13.95
N ASP A 136 -14.28 12.14 -14.13
CA ASP A 136 -12.85 12.32 -14.35
C ASP A 136 -12.09 12.13 -13.03
N ASP A 137 -11.44 10.97 -12.87
CA ASP A 137 -10.71 10.61 -11.66
C ASP A 137 -9.30 10.09 -11.98
N ALA A 138 -8.29 10.63 -11.30
CA ALA A 138 -6.90 10.30 -11.56
C ALA A 138 -6.56 8.83 -11.28
N ARG A 139 -7.17 8.24 -10.25
CA ARG A 139 -6.98 6.84 -9.88
C ARG A 139 -7.69 5.91 -10.87
N LEU A 140 -8.84 6.35 -11.42
CA LEU A 140 -9.54 5.62 -12.48
C LEU A 140 -8.63 5.48 -13.70
N TYR A 141 -8.06 6.57 -14.20
CA TYR A 141 -7.13 6.52 -15.34
C TYR A 141 -5.89 5.67 -15.06
N TRP A 142 -5.33 5.78 -13.87
CA TRP A 142 -4.22 4.91 -13.44
C TRP A 142 -4.62 3.44 -13.44
N SER A 143 -5.81 3.09 -12.96
CA SER A 143 -6.32 1.71 -12.95
C SER A 143 -6.50 1.16 -14.37
N ILE A 144 -7.08 1.97 -15.28
CA ILE A 144 -7.21 1.59 -16.70
C ILE A 144 -5.83 1.40 -17.33
N ALA A 145 -4.87 2.29 -17.03
CA ALA A 145 -3.51 2.19 -17.56
C ALA A 145 -2.83 0.87 -17.15
N ILE A 146 -2.94 0.46 -15.88
CA ILE A 146 -2.43 -0.83 -15.39
C ILE A 146 -3.06 -2.00 -16.13
N ILE A 147 -4.38 -1.98 -16.34
CA ILE A 147 -5.06 -3.07 -17.07
C ILE A 147 -4.56 -3.13 -18.52
N CYS A 148 -4.42 -1.99 -19.18
CA CYS A 148 -3.87 -1.90 -20.54
C CYS A 148 -2.45 -2.45 -20.61
N GLU A 149 -1.60 -2.09 -19.65
CA GLU A 149 -0.22 -2.54 -19.62
C GLU A 149 -0.12 -4.04 -19.31
N THR A 150 -0.73 -4.51 -18.24
CA THR A 150 -0.49 -5.85 -17.70
C THR A 150 -1.28 -6.95 -18.38
N LYS A 151 -2.52 -6.68 -18.79
CA LYS A 151 -3.43 -7.68 -19.36
C LYS A 151 -3.53 -7.62 -20.88
N LYS A 152 -3.64 -6.41 -21.40
CA LYS A 152 -3.84 -6.22 -22.86
C LYS A 152 -2.53 -6.04 -23.60
N GLN A 153 -1.41 -5.79 -22.88
CA GLN A 153 -0.12 -5.41 -23.46
C GLN A 153 -0.23 -4.26 -24.46
N ASP A 154 -1.23 -3.39 -24.25
CA ASP A 154 -1.50 -2.22 -25.03
C ASP A 154 -0.76 -1.02 -24.42
N TYR A 155 0.53 -1.00 -24.66
CA TYR A 155 1.44 0.01 -24.09
C TYR A 155 1.10 1.43 -24.53
N LYS A 156 0.52 1.59 -25.73
CA LYS A 156 0.12 2.91 -26.24
C LYS A 156 -1.03 3.50 -25.43
N ASN A 157 -2.07 2.72 -25.20
CA ASN A 157 -3.19 3.18 -24.37
C ASN A 157 -2.80 3.26 -22.90
N ALA A 158 -1.96 2.33 -22.40
CA ALA A 158 -1.41 2.42 -21.05
C ALA A 158 -0.70 3.77 -20.82
N LEU A 159 0.23 4.13 -21.71
CA LEU A 159 0.93 5.42 -21.63
C LEU A 159 -0.03 6.61 -21.64
N ARG A 160 -1.03 6.60 -22.54
CA ARG A 160 -2.03 7.67 -22.62
C ARG A 160 -2.78 7.86 -21.29
N TYR A 161 -3.25 6.76 -20.69
CA TYR A 161 -4.00 6.84 -19.43
C TYR A 161 -3.09 7.17 -18.24
N TYR A 162 -1.83 6.70 -18.22
CA TYR A 162 -0.86 7.18 -17.24
C TYR A 162 -0.60 8.68 -17.35
N GLN A 163 -0.51 9.22 -18.57
CA GLN A 163 -0.33 10.66 -18.79
C GLN A 163 -1.53 11.47 -18.28
N LEU A 164 -2.77 11.05 -18.55
CA LEU A 164 -3.97 11.69 -18.01
C LEU A 164 -3.96 11.69 -16.47
N SER A 165 -3.67 10.55 -15.86
CA SER A 165 -3.55 10.43 -14.42
C SER A 165 -2.43 11.32 -13.85
N MET A 166 -1.28 11.38 -14.52
CA MET A 166 -0.15 12.23 -14.16
C MET A 166 -0.48 13.73 -14.24
N GLU A 167 -1.24 14.15 -15.26
CA GLU A 167 -1.70 15.54 -15.42
C GLU A 167 -2.58 15.98 -14.27
N MET A 168 -3.43 15.07 -13.77
CA MET A 168 -4.24 15.27 -12.58
C MET A 168 -3.44 15.18 -11.25
N GLY A 169 -2.15 14.92 -11.35
CA GLY A 169 -1.23 14.90 -10.20
C GLY A 169 -1.21 13.62 -9.40
N TYR A 170 -1.66 12.49 -9.94
CA TYR A 170 -1.62 11.19 -9.26
C TYR A 170 -0.18 10.69 -9.13
N PRO A 171 0.33 10.51 -7.89
CA PRO A 171 1.75 10.24 -7.67
C PRO A 171 2.23 8.93 -8.29
N ASP A 172 1.45 7.85 -8.17
CA ASP A 172 1.83 6.52 -8.68
C ASP A 172 1.96 6.52 -10.22
N ALA A 173 1.14 7.30 -10.92
CA ALA A 173 1.24 7.45 -12.37
C ALA A 173 2.50 8.23 -12.77
N ILE A 174 2.87 9.25 -11.99
CA ILE A 174 4.10 10.02 -12.19
C ILE A 174 5.31 9.11 -12.00
N GLU A 175 5.29 8.29 -10.94
CA GLU A 175 6.35 7.32 -10.65
C GLU A 175 6.47 6.29 -11.77
N ARG A 176 5.37 5.66 -12.17
CA ARG A 176 5.38 4.63 -13.22
C ARG A 176 5.95 5.15 -14.55
N ILE A 177 5.62 6.39 -14.94
CA ILE A 177 6.21 7.02 -16.14
C ILE A 177 7.71 7.28 -15.92
N ALA A 178 8.13 7.67 -14.72
CA ALA A 178 9.55 7.84 -14.41
C ALA A 178 10.33 6.52 -14.56
N GLU A 179 9.78 5.42 -14.06
CA GLU A 179 10.36 4.08 -14.22
C GLU A 179 10.41 3.66 -15.69
N ALA A 180 9.37 3.94 -16.47
CA ALA A 180 9.35 3.63 -17.89
C ALA A 180 10.47 4.35 -18.67
N TYR A 181 10.84 5.58 -18.28
CA TYR A 181 12.01 6.26 -18.83
C TYR A 181 13.34 5.62 -18.43
N LEU A 182 13.42 4.92 -17.29
CA LEU A 182 14.64 4.19 -16.88
C LEU A 182 14.78 2.86 -17.63
N GLY A 183 13.67 2.14 -17.79
CA GLY A 183 13.61 0.81 -18.37
C GLY A 183 13.47 0.77 -19.89
N ASP A 184 13.33 1.92 -20.59
CA ASP A 184 12.94 1.99 -22.00
C ASP A 184 11.60 1.27 -22.27
N GLU A 185 10.64 1.51 -21.38
CA GLU A 185 9.32 0.88 -21.41
C GLU A 185 8.26 1.82 -21.96
N LEU A 186 7.08 1.29 -22.27
CA LEU A 186 5.94 2.05 -22.81
C LEU A 186 6.24 2.83 -24.10
N GLY A 187 7.38 2.54 -24.76
CA GLY A 187 7.81 3.22 -26.00
C GLY A 187 8.36 4.64 -25.79
N LEU A 188 8.77 4.99 -24.56
CA LEU A 188 9.25 6.34 -24.23
C LEU A 188 10.71 6.60 -24.58
N GLY A 189 11.53 5.55 -24.75
CA GLY A 189 12.97 5.70 -24.84
C GLY A 189 13.62 5.99 -23.46
N LYS A 190 14.89 5.61 -23.30
CA LYS A 190 15.61 5.80 -22.04
C LYS A 190 15.99 7.27 -21.83
N ASP A 191 15.52 7.88 -20.73
CA ASP A 191 15.88 9.24 -20.33
C ASP A 191 15.95 9.36 -18.77
N GLU A 192 17.16 9.18 -18.23
CA GLU A 192 17.41 9.24 -16.79
C GLU A 192 17.14 10.65 -16.19
N GLN A 193 17.30 11.72 -16.97
CA GLN A 193 17.05 13.09 -16.50
C GLN A 193 15.55 13.37 -16.39
N MET A 194 14.78 12.89 -17.37
CA MET A 194 13.31 12.97 -17.30
C MET A 194 12.78 12.14 -16.13
N ALA A 195 13.28 10.90 -15.96
CA ALA A 195 12.94 10.06 -14.82
C ALA A 195 13.20 10.77 -13.49
N LEU A 196 14.38 11.37 -13.32
CA LEU A 196 14.73 12.12 -12.11
C LEU A 196 13.78 13.29 -11.87
N LYS A 197 13.41 14.04 -12.93
CA LYS A 197 12.45 15.16 -12.84
C LYS A 197 11.09 14.69 -12.32
N LEU A 198 10.63 13.54 -12.83
CA LEU A 198 9.35 12.95 -12.44
C LEU A 198 9.41 12.38 -11.02
N PHE A 199 10.47 11.65 -10.63
CA PHE A 199 10.65 11.21 -9.25
C PHE A 199 10.64 12.39 -8.25
N LYS A 200 11.30 13.50 -8.59
CA LYS A 200 11.25 14.71 -7.75
C LYS A 200 9.83 15.27 -7.65
N LYS A 201 9.03 15.22 -8.72
CA LYS A 201 7.62 15.66 -8.70
C LYS A 201 6.78 14.74 -7.82
N ALA A 202 6.82 13.42 -8.03
CA ALA A 202 6.06 12.44 -7.24
C ALA A 202 6.46 12.47 -5.76
N ALA A 203 7.75 12.51 -5.44
CA ALA A 203 8.24 12.56 -4.06
C ALA A 203 7.78 13.81 -3.31
N LYS A 204 7.66 14.97 -3.98
CA LYS A 204 7.09 16.21 -3.40
C LYS A 204 5.60 16.05 -3.11
N LEU A 205 4.86 15.35 -3.95
CA LEU A 205 3.45 15.02 -3.76
C LEU A 205 3.25 13.97 -2.66
N GLY A 206 4.34 13.35 -2.21
CA GLY A 206 4.34 12.44 -1.08
C GLY A 206 4.38 10.98 -1.48
N ASP A 207 4.61 10.65 -2.74
CA ASP A 207 4.80 9.27 -3.13
C ASP A 207 5.97 8.62 -2.40
N SER A 208 5.72 7.46 -1.76
CA SER A 208 6.72 6.82 -0.91
C SER A 208 7.77 6.07 -1.70
N SER A 209 7.42 5.52 -2.86
CA SER A 209 8.33 4.81 -3.73
C SER A 209 9.26 5.80 -4.45
N ALA A 210 8.72 6.91 -4.96
CA ALA A 210 9.53 7.98 -5.53
C ALA A 210 10.50 8.59 -4.50
N GLN A 211 10.06 8.73 -3.23
CA GLN A 211 10.95 9.16 -2.14
C GLN A 211 12.07 8.15 -1.89
N TYR A 212 11.76 6.83 -1.93
CA TYR A 212 12.75 5.77 -1.85
C TYR A 212 13.74 5.83 -3.03
N ASN A 213 13.22 5.92 -4.26
CA ASN A 213 14.03 6.01 -5.48
C ASN A 213 14.98 7.21 -5.45
N LEU A 214 14.51 8.38 -5.01
CA LEU A 214 15.38 9.55 -4.79
C LEU A 214 16.42 9.31 -3.69
N GLY A 215 16.04 8.67 -2.60
CA GLY A 215 16.95 8.33 -1.52
C GLY A 215 18.08 7.43 -1.99
N MET A 216 17.75 6.40 -2.76
CA MET A 216 18.74 5.50 -3.37
C MET A 216 19.56 6.20 -4.45
N GLY A 217 18.93 7.07 -5.26
CA GLY A 217 19.63 7.90 -6.22
C GLY A 217 20.74 8.74 -5.59
N TYR A 218 20.45 9.39 -4.46
CA TYR A 218 21.46 10.14 -3.70
C TYR A 218 22.46 9.24 -2.96
N ALA A 219 22.06 8.03 -2.54
CA ALA A 219 22.99 7.10 -1.87
C ALA A 219 24.06 6.56 -2.83
N CYS A 220 23.65 6.23 -4.06
CA CYS A 220 24.48 5.53 -5.04
C CYS A 220 24.97 6.42 -6.20
N GLY A 221 24.47 7.64 -6.33
CA GLY A 221 24.77 8.51 -7.47
C GLY A 221 24.03 8.11 -8.75
N TYR A 222 22.81 7.52 -8.65
CA TYR A 222 22.01 7.15 -9.82
C TYR A 222 21.33 8.38 -10.45
N TYR A 223 20.84 8.23 -11.66
CA TYR A 223 20.07 9.24 -12.40
C TYR A 223 20.85 10.55 -12.64
N GLY A 224 22.17 10.48 -12.75
CA GLY A 224 23.04 11.65 -12.87
C GLY A 224 23.16 12.50 -11.60
N LEU A 225 22.71 11.98 -10.45
CA LEU A 225 22.89 12.64 -9.16
C LEU A 225 24.32 12.43 -8.62
N THR A 226 24.87 13.45 -7.99
CA THR A 226 26.06 13.29 -7.16
C THR A 226 25.67 12.63 -5.84
N ALA A 227 26.42 11.58 -5.45
CA ALA A 227 26.18 10.89 -4.19
C ALA A 227 26.22 11.89 -3.00
N ASN A 228 25.14 11.89 -2.21
CA ASN A 228 24.98 12.79 -1.06
C ASN A 228 24.24 12.08 0.07
N ARG A 229 24.98 11.74 1.11
CA ARG A 229 24.48 10.97 2.24
C ARG A 229 23.33 11.68 3.00
N GLU A 230 23.40 12.98 3.16
CA GLU A 230 22.38 13.73 3.90
C GLU A 230 21.05 13.71 3.15
N ASN A 231 21.08 13.97 1.84
CA ASN A 231 19.91 13.89 0.98
C ASN A 231 19.36 12.46 0.91
N ALA A 232 20.22 11.45 0.86
CA ALA A 232 19.81 10.05 0.89
C ALA A 232 19.01 9.72 2.18
N ILE A 233 19.56 10.06 3.35
CA ILE A 233 18.92 9.85 4.65
C ILE A 233 17.60 10.64 4.74
N TYR A 234 17.57 11.88 4.26
CA TYR A 234 16.37 12.70 4.27
C TYR A 234 15.21 12.05 3.51
N TRP A 235 15.46 11.61 2.28
CA TRP A 235 14.41 11.00 1.46
C TRP A 235 14.03 9.60 1.93
N LEU A 236 15.01 8.75 2.28
CA LEU A 236 14.73 7.41 2.82
C LEU A 236 13.93 7.48 4.13
N LYS A 237 14.23 8.46 5.00
CA LYS A 237 13.46 8.67 6.23
C LYS A 237 12.02 9.10 5.95
N LYS A 238 11.80 9.98 4.96
CA LYS A 238 10.44 10.37 4.54
C LYS A 238 9.66 9.17 4.02
N SER A 239 10.27 8.36 3.17
CA SER A 239 9.69 7.15 2.61
C SER A 239 9.37 6.12 3.70
N ALA A 240 10.30 5.85 4.62
CA ALA A 240 10.09 4.92 5.73
C ALA A 240 8.97 5.37 6.68
N ASN A 241 8.82 6.69 6.92
CA ASN A 241 7.71 7.23 7.71
C ASN A 241 6.35 7.02 7.03
N ARG A 242 6.33 6.81 5.72
CA ARG A 242 5.15 6.43 4.92
C ARG A 242 5.03 4.93 4.72
N GLN A 243 5.75 4.15 5.51
CA GLN A 243 5.71 2.69 5.53
C GLN A 243 6.12 2.03 4.20
N ASN A 244 7.02 2.65 3.44
CA ASN A 244 7.65 1.95 2.33
C ASN A 244 8.58 0.85 2.88
N PRO A 245 8.38 -0.44 2.53
CA PRO A 245 9.11 -1.56 3.13
C PRO A 245 10.62 -1.49 2.86
N MET A 246 11.00 -1.17 1.63
CA MET A 246 12.41 -1.05 1.23
C MET A 246 13.11 0.10 1.95
N ALA A 247 12.42 1.25 2.12
CA ALA A 247 12.98 2.37 2.86
C ALA A 247 13.10 2.06 4.36
N CYS A 248 12.15 1.32 4.92
CA CYS A 248 12.25 0.82 6.31
C CYS A 248 13.48 -0.08 6.45
N LEU A 249 13.71 -1.02 5.52
CA LEU A 249 14.89 -1.89 5.53
C LEU A 249 16.19 -1.05 5.45
N GLN A 250 16.31 -0.15 4.48
CA GLN A 250 17.50 0.68 4.29
C GLN A 250 17.79 1.58 5.51
N MET A 251 16.77 2.21 6.08
CA MET A 251 16.95 2.99 7.30
C MET A 251 17.28 2.15 8.52
N GLY A 252 16.76 0.93 8.60
CA GLY A 252 17.13 -0.06 9.61
C GLY A 252 18.62 -0.41 9.52
N LEU A 253 19.12 -0.73 8.31
CA LEU A 253 20.53 -0.99 8.04
C LEU A 253 21.42 0.21 8.40
N TYR A 254 20.99 1.43 8.05
CA TYR A 254 21.70 2.64 8.42
C TYR A 254 21.85 2.77 9.95
N TYR A 255 20.78 2.61 10.71
CA TYR A 255 20.86 2.69 12.17
C TYR A 255 21.69 1.55 12.78
N PHE A 256 21.61 0.36 12.23
CA PHE A 256 22.30 -0.83 12.76
C PHE A 256 23.82 -0.78 12.51
N TYR A 257 24.24 -0.43 11.30
CA TYR A 257 25.66 -0.51 10.91
C TYR A 257 26.41 0.81 11.07
N THR A 258 25.71 1.96 11.02
CA THR A 258 26.38 3.26 10.97
C THR A 258 26.30 4.03 12.28
N VAL A 259 25.12 4.16 12.88
CA VAL A 259 24.95 4.99 14.09
C VAL A 259 25.45 4.25 15.33
N LYS A 260 25.24 2.96 15.45
CA LYS A 260 25.81 2.03 16.46
C LYS A 260 25.61 2.44 17.92
N THR A 261 24.48 3.06 18.26
CA THR A 261 24.07 3.33 19.66
C THR A 261 22.92 2.42 20.06
N GLU A 262 22.71 2.20 21.38
CA GLU A 262 21.60 1.38 21.85
C GLU A 262 20.22 1.91 21.37
N SER A 263 20.04 3.23 21.39
CA SER A 263 18.84 3.86 20.84
C SER A 263 18.69 3.62 19.33
N ALA A 264 19.80 3.62 18.57
CA ALA A 264 19.80 3.34 17.14
C ALA A 264 19.47 1.88 16.85
N TYR A 265 20.00 0.93 17.64
CA TYR A 265 19.66 -0.48 17.50
C TYR A 265 18.16 -0.76 17.77
N LYS A 266 17.55 -0.10 18.75
CA LYS A 266 16.09 -0.19 18.98
C LYS A 266 15.30 0.35 17.79
N LYS A 267 15.73 1.46 17.20
CA LYS A 267 15.12 2.00 15.98
C LYS A 267 15.30 1.06 14.80
N ALA A 268 16.49 0.47 14.64
CA ALA A 268 16.76 -0.50 13.58
C ALA A 268 15.85 -1.71 13.69
N LEU A 269 15.73 -2.32 14.87
CA LEU A 269 14.84 -3.46 15.10
C LEU A 269 13.38 -3.13 14.76
N LYS A 270 12.88 -1.95 15.19
CA LYS A 270 11.53 -1.50 14.86
C LYS A 270 11.33 -1.37 13.35
N LEU A 271 12.32 -0.81 12.64
CA LEU A 271 12.27 -0.62 11.18
C LEU A 271 12.34 -1.95 10.43
N PHE A 272 13.19 -2.89 10.85
CA PHE A 272 13.24 -4.25 10.30
C PHE A 272 11.91 -4.99 10.51
N THR A 273 11.31 -4.87 11.71
CA THR A 273 10.01 -5.46 12.00
C THR A 273 8.91 -4.85 11.13
N ASN A 274 8.92 -3.53 10.92
CA ASN A 274 7.99 -2.87 10.02
C ASN A 274 8.18 -3.35 8.57
N ALA A 275 9.41 -3.40 8.07
CA ALA A 275 9.71 -3.88 6.74
C ALA A 275 9.19 -5.31 6.51
N TYR A 276 9.45 -6.21 7.45
CA TYR A 276 8.96 -7.59 7.40
C TYR A 276 7.43 -7.67 7.39
N ASN A 277 6.76 -6.92 8.26
CA ASN A 277 5.29 -6.90 8.32
C ASN A 277 4.64 -6.29 7.06
N LEU A 278 5.38 -5.47 6.32
CA LEU A 278 4.97 -4.87 5.06
C LEU A 278 5.33 -5.73 3.83
N GLY A 279 5.84 -6.97 4.05
CA GLY A 279 6.12 -7.93 3.00
C GLY A 279 7.58 -8.00 2.54
N GLU A 280 8.50 -7.22 3.14
CA GLU A 280 9.93 -7.35 2.88
C GLU A 280 10.49 -8.54 3.68
N GLU A 281 10.38 -9.74 3.09
CA GLU A 281 10.67 -11.00 3.79
C GLU A 281 12.12 -11.12 4.25
N GLU A 282 13.09 -10.55 3.53
CA GLU A 282 14.50 -10.58 3.91
C GLU A 282 14.80 -9.78 5.18
N ALA A 283 13.94 -8.85 5.57
CA ALA A 283 14.12 -8.06 6.79
C ALA A 283 14.17 -8.95 8.05
N ILE A 284 13.57 -10.15 8.01
CA ILE A 284 13.63 -11.10 9.14
C ILE A 284 15.04 -11.58 9.45
N ILE A 285 15.95 -11.59 8.47
CA ILE A 285 17.37 -11.90 8.69
C ILE A 285 18.00 -10.87 9.63
N ASN A 286 17.71 -9.60 9.40
CA ASN A 286 18.22 -8.51 10.23
C ASN A 286 17.62 -8.51 11.64
N ILE A 287 16.34 -8.93 11.78
CA ILE A 287 15.72 -9.19 13.09
C ILE A 287 16.46 -10.33 13.81
N GLY A 288 16.78 -11.41 13.10
CA GLY A 288 17.60 -12.51 13.60
C GLY A 288 18.97 -12.06 14.08
N LEU A 289 19.65 -11.19 13.34
CA LEU A 289 20.94 -10.60 13.73
C LEU A 289 20.79 -9.71 14.99
N CYS A 290 19.71 -8.97 15.15
CA CYS A 290 19.43 -8.22 16.37
C CYS A 290 19.34 -9.14 17.60
N TYR A 291 18.59 -10.25 17.49
CA TYR A 291 18.50 -11.25 18.56
C TYR A 291 19.83 -11.99 18.82
N LEU A 292 20.59 -12.31 17.76
CA LEU A 292 21.85 -13.02 17.90
C LEU A 292 22.91 -12.20 18.64
N GLN A 293 22.92 -10.88 18.41
CA GLN A 293 23.93 -9.96 18.94
C GLN A 293 23.43 -9.15 20.15
N GLY A 294 22.18 -9.30 20.56
CA GLY A 294 21.58 -8.52 21.65
C GLY A 294 21.49 -7.02 21.33
N LYS A 295 21.35 -6.64 20.07
CA LYS A 295 21.29 -5.23 19.63
C LYS A 295 19.86 -4.73 19.52
N GLY A 296 19.52 -3.75 20.37
CA GLY A 296 18.17 -3.17 20.45
C GLY A 296 17.13 -4.09 21.11
N VAL A 297 17.54 -5.31 21.48
CA VAL A 297 16.74 -6.31 22.20
C VAL A 297 17.68 -7.19 23.02
N LYS A 298 17.16 -7.82 24.08
CA LYS A 298 17.94 -8.81 24.85
C LYS A 298 18.38 -9.96 23.93
N GLU A 299 19.64 -10.37 24.04
CA GLU A 299 20.18 -11.50 23.29
C GLU A 299 19.31 -12.75 23.47
N ASN A 300 18.94 -13.36 22.33
CA ASN A 300 18.16 -14.59 22.30
C ASN A 300 18.56 -15.43 21.07
N LYS A 301 19.59 -16.26 21.22
CA LYS A 301 20.11 -17.10 20.14
C LYS A 301 19.09 -18.10 19.57
N LYS A 302 18.13 -18.57 20.40
CA LYS A 302 17.07 -19.46 19.91
C LYS A 302 16.12 -18.72 18.98
N GLU A 303 15.76 -17.48 19.33
CA GLU A 303 14.90 -16.67 18.48
C GLU A 303 15.60 -16.27 17.17
N ALA A 304 16.90 -15.96 17.23
CA ALA A 304 17.71 -15.72 16.03
C ALA A 304 17.65 -16.91 15.05
N VAL A 305 17.82 -18.14 15.56
CA VAL A 305 17.71 -19.35 14.72
C VAL A 305 16.33 -19.51 14.11
N LYS A 306 15.25 -19.18 14.82
CA LYS A 306 13.89 -19.19 14.27
C LYS A 306 13.75 -18.19 13.11
N CYS A 307 14.24 -16.98 13.29
CA CYS A 307 14.22 -15.96 12.25
C CYS A 307 14.96 -16.45 10.98
N PHE A 308 16.16 -16.99 11.11
CA PHE A 308 16.93 -17.49 9.97
C PHE A 308 16.23 -18.69 9.30
N LYS A 309 15.62 -19.60 10.05
CA LYS A 309 14.84 -20.71 9.49
C LYS A 309 13.62 -20.21 8.73
N THR A 310 12.96 -19.16 9.22
CA THR A 310 11.83 -18.52 8.53
C THR A 310 12.30 -17.89 7.22
N ALA A 311 13.43 -17.19 7.22
CA ALA A 311 14.00 -16.62 6.00
C ALA A 311 14.37 -17.69 4.95
N VAL A 312 14.96 -18.82 5.37
CA VAL A 312 15.21 -19.96 4.49
C VAL A 312 13.91 -20.48 3.86
N LYS A 313 12.87 -20.64 4.67
CA LYS A 313 11.58 -21.19 4.22
C LYS A 313 10.86 -20.25 3.23
N ASN A 314 10.90 -18.95 3.49
CA ASN A 314 10.11 -17.97 2.73
C ASN A 314 10.83 -17.51 1.46
N CYS A 315 12.11 -17.15 1.56
CA CYS A 315 12.87 -16.54 0.46
C CYS A 315 14.11 -17.32 0.01
N ASN A 316 14.36 -18.53 0.55
CA ASN A 316 15.50 -19.38 0.20
C ASN A 316 16.85 -18.63 0.16
N SER A 317 17.02 -17.65 1.10
CA SER A 317 18.14 -16.71 1.10
C SER A 317 19.46 -17.35 1.45
N GLY A 318 20.47 -17.17 0.59
CA GLY A 318 21.85 -17.61 0.86
C GLY A 318 22.43 -17.01 2.14
N VAL A 319 22.11 -15.75 2.43
CA VAL A 319 22.52 -15.08 3.67
C VAL A 319 21.87 -15.72 4.91
N ALA A 320 20.64 -16.18 4.82
CA ALA A 320 19.95 -16.88 5.92
C ALA A 320 20.61 -18.25 6.17
N TYR A 321 20.91 -19.01 5.12
CA TYR A 321 21.65 -20.26 5.24
C TYR A 321 23.03 -20.04 5.85
N HIS A 322 23.76 -19.01 5.45
CA HIS A 322 25.07 -18.67 6.02
C HIS A 322 24.96 -18.39 7.53
N ASN A 323 23.98 -17.59 7.96
CA ASN A 323 23.76 -17.31 9.38
C ASN A 323 23.34 -18.56 10.17
N LEU A 324 22.58 -19.49 9.58
CA LEU A 324 22.31 -20.80 10.20
C LEU A 324 23.57 -21.64 10.31
N GLY A 325 24.43 -21.62 9.30
CA GLY A 325 25.76 -22.26 9.34
C GLY A 325 26.57 -21.77 10.54
N ILE A 326 26.63 -20.43 10.75
CA ILE A 326 27.29 -19.83 11.94
C ILE A 326 26.64 -20.35 13.25
N CYS A 327 25.31 -20.45 13.28
CA CYS A 327 24.62 -20.94 14.48
C CYS A 327 24.95 -22.39 14.80
N TYR A 328 25.04 -23.28 13.79
CA TYR A 328 25.42 -24.68 14.00
C TYR A 328 26.92 -24.83 14.29
N GLU A 329 27.77 -24.03 13.64
CA GLU A 329 29.23 -24.05 13.90
C GLU A 329 29.55 -23.71 15.37
N ASN A 330 28.86 -22.71 15.94
CA ASN A 330 29.18 -22.18 17.26
C ASN A 330 28.21 -22.65 18.37
N GLY A 331 27.18 -23.43 18.05
CA GLY A 331 26.18 -23.85 18.99
C GLY A 331 25.26 -22.70 19.45
N PHE A 332 25.02 -21.70 18.62
CA PHE A 332 24.19 -20.56 18.95
C PHE A 332 22.71 -20.89 18.80
N GLY A 333 22.03 -21.07 19.94
CA GLY A 333 20.59 -21.40 19.98
C GLY A 333 20.21 -22.81 19.50
N VAL A 334 21.21 -23.58 19.03
CA VAL A 334 21.15 -24.98 18.61
C VAL A 334 22.34 -25.73 19.18
N LYS A 335 22.28 -27.06 19.22
CA LYS A 335 23.48 -27.87 19.53
C LYS A 335 24.53 -27.68 18.43
N GLN A 336 25.79 -27.49 18.81
CA GLN A 336 26.90 -27.41 17.88
C GLN A 336 26.97 -28.68 17.00
N ASP A 337 27.09 -28.47 15.68
CA ASP A 337 27.09 -29.55 14.71
C ASP A 337 27.82 -29.09 13.43
N TYR A 338 29.08 -29.45 13.31
CA TYR A 338 29.89 -29.06 12.16
C TYR A 338 29.40 -29.65 10.83
N LYS A 339 28.76 -30.86 10.85
CA LYS A 339 28.24 -31.46 9.61
C LYS A 339 27.07 -30.63 9.10
N LYS A 340 26.16 -30.24 10.00
CA LYS A 340 25.05 -29.33 9.63
C LYS A 340 25.55 -27.94 9.24
N ALA A 341 26.59 -27.44 9.90
CA ALA A 341 27.19 -26.15 9.54
C ALA A 341 27.68 -26.19 8.09
N ILE A 342 28.41 -27.24 7.70
CA ILE A 342 28.90 -27.45 6.32
C ILE A 342 27.75 -27.55 5.33
N GLU A 343 26.66 -28.26 5.67
CA GLU A 343 25.45 -28.37 4.86
C GLU A 343 24.81 -27.00 4.64
N MET A 344 24.60 -26.20 5.71
CA MET A 344 24.05 -24.88 5.61
C MET A 344 24.92 -23.92 4.80
N TYR A 345 26.23 -23.95 5.00
CA TYR A 345 27.16 -23.15 4.19
C TYR A 345 27.18 -23.58 2.72
N GLY A 346 27.02 -24.88 2.43
CA GLY A 346 26.87 -25.40 1.06
C GLY A 346 25.61 -24.81 0.40
N GLN A 347 24.47 -24.86 1.10
CA GLN A 347 23.22 -24.23 0.65
C GLN A 347 23.36 -22.71 0.48
N ALA A 348 24.12 -22.03 1.34
CA ALA A 348 24.42 -20.61 1.18
C ALA A 348 25.13 -20.33 -0.16
N VAL A 349 26.13 -21.12 -0.51
CA VAL A 349 26.88 -21.00 -1.78
C VAL A 349 25.96 -21.26 -2.99
N GLU A 350 25.16 -22.31 -2.95
CA GLU A 350 24.20 -22.64 -4.01
C GLU A 350 23.18 -21.52 -4.24
N ASN A 351 22.85 -20.75 -3.17
CA ASN A 351 21.94 -19.61 -3.22
C ASN A 351 22.68 -18.25 -3.28
N GLY A 352 23.92 -18.24 -3.80
CA GLY A 352 24.66 -17.02 -4.17
C GLY A 352 25.50 -16.38 -3.07
N GLU A 353 25.55 -16.95 -1.85
CA GLU A 353 26.36 -16.42 -0.74
C GLU A 353 27.75 -17.09 -0.72
N SER A 354 28.70 -16.50 -1.45
CA SER A 354 30.07 -17.08 -1.65
C SER A 354 30.88 -17.18 -0.36
N ALA A 355 30.58 -16.45 0.70
CA ALA A 355 31.27 -16.52 1.99
C ALA A 355 31.17 -17.91 2.62
N GLY A 356 30.16 -18.71 2.23
CA GLY A 356 30.02 -20.11 2.66
C GLY A 356 31.23 -20.98 2.32
N LEU A 357 31.90 -20.76 1.18
CA LEU A 357 33.08 -21.53 0.79
C LEU A 357 34.27 -21.36 1.76
N ALA A 358 34.52 -20.12 2.19
CA ALA A 358 35.56 -19.83 3.17
C ALA A 358 35.21 -20.44 4.53
N ALA A 359 33.97 -20.38 4.94
CA ALA A 359 33.48 -20.96 6.19
C ALA A 359 33.67 -22.51 6.21
N ILE A 360 33.30 -23.18 5.11
CA ILE A 360 33.50 -24.63 4.97
C ILE A 360 35.02 -25.01 5.11
N LYS A 361 35.89 -24.29 4.42
CA LYS A 361 37.36 -24.54 4.53
C LYS A 361 37.84 -24.37 5.97
N ASN A 362 37.37 -23.36 6.69
CA ASN A 362 37.74 -23.12 8.07
C ASN A 362 37.26 -24.24 9.01
N ILE A 363 36.08 -24.80 8.78
CA ILE A 363 35.58 -25.94 9.58
C ILE A 363 36.46 -27.17 9.35
N TYR A 364 36.80 -27.49 8.09
CA TYR A 364 37.71 -28.62 7.83
C TYR A 364 39.08 -28.45 8.49
N ALA A 365 39.64 -27.24 8.50
CA ALA A 365 40.89 -26.96 9.18
C ALA A 365 40.76 -27.23 10.69
N LYS A 366 39.69 -26.73 11.35
CA LYS A 366 39.40 -26.98 12.79
C LYS A 366 39.23 -28.47 13.11
N MET A 367 38.56 -29.24 12.25
CA MET A 367 38.36 -30.67 12.44
C MET A 367 39.68 -31.45 12.33
N ASN A 368 40.57 -31.06 11.40
CA ASN A 368 41.89 -31.69 11.24
C ASN A 368 42.82 -31.37 12.41
N GLU A 369 42.80 -30.16 12.96
CA GLU A 369 43.57 -29.80 14.14
C GLU A 369 43.14 -30.63 15.36
N HIS A 370 41.84 -30.83 15.59
CA HIS A 370 41.32 -31.67 16.68
C HIS A 370 41.77 -33.13 16.54
N ASN A 371 41.68 -33.70 15.32
CA ASN A 371 42.10 -35.06 15.05
C ASN A 371 43.62 -35.29 15.24
N ASN A 372 44.42 -34.23 15.15
CA ASN A 372 45.89 -34.29 15.38
C ASN A 372 46.28 -34.09 16.85
N LEU A 373 45.41 -33.52 17.69
CA LEU A 373 45.63 -33.37 19.14
C LEU A 373 45.22 -34.61 19.93
N ASP A 374 44.37 -35.46 19.35
CA ASP A 374 43.89 -36.72 19.97
C ASP A 374 44.79 -37.93 19.57
N LYS A 375 45.87 -37.69 18.84
CA LYS A 375 46.92 -38.67 18.53
C LYS A 375 48.22 -38.38 19.30
#